data_a99618cf2bb2c865dc198c053de11057
#
_entry.id   a99618cf2bb2c865dc198c053de11057
#
_cell.length_a   1.000
_cell.length_b   1.000
_cell.length_c   1.000
_cell.angle_alpha   90.00
_cell.angle_beta   90.00
_cell.angle_gamma   90.00
#
_symmetry.space_group_name_H-M   'P 1'
#
loop_
_entity.id
_entity.type
_entity.pdbx_description
1 polymer ?
#
loop_
_entity_poly.entity_id
_entity_poly.type
_entity_poly.pdbx_seq_one_letter_code
_entity_poly.pdbx_strand_id
1 'polypeptide(L)'
;MKNQFIILIMGLFLVGCSQSTVVLLDNGKVENAVIVSNNKGSSKLDKVGNYVDLKDENKTASEVQLMSEKEIQNRFSKVLAATPSKPVKYMVYFKPKSKELTEASKKVLSDAMDMMKKRSPCTVDIIGHTDTTGSKELNIKVSLKRAKVIEAILEEKGIKVVSLVAKGYGEEDLQVKTADNVAEEKNRNVEIFIK
;
A
#
# COMPACT_ATOMS: atom_id res chain seq x y z
N MET A 1 -4.87 -33.46 67.36
CA MET A 1 -4.74 -32.03 67.00
C MET A 1 -4.34 -31.95 65.52
N LYS A 2 -5.30 -31.62 64.64
CA LYS A 2 -5.07 -31.54 63.17
C LYS A 2 -4.79 -30.09 62.83
N ASN A 3 -3.55 -29.78 62.40
CA ASN A 3 -3.18 -28.50 61.83
C ASN A 3 -3.77 -28.41 60.42
N GLN A 4 -4.73 -27.55 60.18
CA GLN A 4 -5.18 -27.12 58.86
C GLN A 4 -4.30 -25.96 58.40
N PHE A 5 -3.47 -26.23 57.38
CA PHE A 5 -2.79 -25.16 56.61
C PHE A 5 -3.76 -24.55 55.65
N ILE A 6 -4.17 -23.30 55.92
CA ILE A 6 -4.95 -22.46 54.97
C ILE A 6 -3.91 -21.86 54.02
N ILE A 7 -3.86 -22.32 52.78
CA ILE A 7 -3.08 -21.71 51.70
C ILE A 7 -3.95 -20.57 51.16
N LEU A 8 -3.60 -19.33 51.51
CA LEU A 8 -4.20 -18.11 50.93
C LEU A 8 -3.58 -17.89 49.56
N ILE A 9 -4.26 -18.32 48.49
CA ILE A 9 -3.86 -18.00 47.09
C ILE A 9 -4.27 -16.55 46.86
N MET A 10 -3.30 -15.64 47.00
CA MET A 10 -3.44 -14.23 46.60
C MET A 10 -3.34 -14.16 45.08
N GLY A 11 -4.50 -14.23 44.42
CA GLY A 11 -4.59 -14.04 42.95
C GLY A 11 -4.16 -12.63 42.61
N LEU A 12 -2.99 -12.50 41.99
CA LEU A 12 -2.48 -11.26 41.42
C LEU A 12 -3.32 -10.96 40.15
N PHE A 13 -4.41 -10.22 40.32
CA PHE A 13 -5.13 -9.64 39.17
C PHE A 13 -4.25 -8.56 38.56
N LEU A 14 -3.50 -8.91 37.52
CA LEU A 14 -2.89 -7.93 36.62
C LEU A 14 -4.02 -7.28 35.82
N VAL A 15 -4.60 -6.21 36.36
CA VAL A 15 -5.45 -5.32 35.59
C VAL A 15 -4.52 -4.57 34.62
N GLY A 16 -4.35 -5.12 33.44
CA GLY A 16 -3.69 -4.42 32.35
C GLY A 16 -4.55 -3.22 31.95
N CYS A 17 -4.15 -2.03 32.36
CA CYS A 17 -4.71 -0.80 31.77
C CYS A 17 -4.31 -0.76 30.29
N SER A 18 -5.18 -1.24 29.42
CA SER A 18 -4.98 -1.11 27.96
C SER A 18 -5.35 0.31 27.54
N GLN A 19 -4.41 1.24 27.68
CA GLN A 19 -4.54 2.56 27.10
C GLN A 19 -4.17 2.48 25.63
N SER A 20 -5.11 2.81 24.75
CA SER A 20 -4.87 2.89 23.29
C SER A 20 -4.72 4.34 22.87
N THR A 21 -3.73 4.61 22.04
CA THR A 21 -3.53 5.94 21.41
C THR A 21 -3.78 5.80 19.92
N VAL A 22 -4.63 6.66 19.38
CA VAL A 22 -4.85 6.76 17.92
C VAL A 22 -4.26 8.10 17.48
N VAL A 23 -3.32 8.05 16.53
CA VAL A 23 -2.67 9.22 15.94
C VAL A 23 -2.86 9.23 14.43
N LEU A 24 -3.20 10.39 13.85
CA LEU A 24 -3.33 10.56 12.41
C LEU A 24 -1.95 10.80 11.79
N LEU A 25 -1.52 9.86 10.95
CA LEU A 25 -0.29 9.98 10.17
C LEU A 25 -0.57 10.55 8.78
N ASP A 26 0.43 11.13 8.14
CA ASP A 26 0.35 11.55 6.74
C ASP A 26 0.21 10.32 5.82
N ASN A 27 -0.85 10.30 5.01
CA ASN A 27 -1.10 9.27 4.01
C ASN A 27 -0.80 9.75 2.57
N GLY A 28 -0.30 10.99 2.40
CA GLY A 28 0.00 11.62 1.12
C GLY A 28 -1.24 12.11 0.34
N LYS A 29 -2.42 12.14 0.96
CA LYS A 29 -3.65 12.67 0.36
C LYS A 29 -3.95 14.08 0.88
N VAL A 30 -4.59 14.90 0.05
CA VAL A 30 -5.01 16.27 0.42
C VAL A 30 -6.03 16.24 1.55
N GLU A 31 -6.99 15.31 1.48
CA GLU A 31 -7.95 15.07 2.56
C GLU A 31 -7.53 13.83 3.34
N ASN A 32 -7.14 14.05 4.58
CA ASN A 32 -6.71 13.01 5.50
C ASN A 32 -7.41 13.21 6.83
N ALA A 33 -8.41 12.37 7.11
CA ALA A 33 -9.15 12.40 8.38
C ALA A 33 -9.55 11.00 8.82
N VAL A 34 -9.60 10.83 10.16
CA VAL A 34 -10.09 9.62 10.82
C VAL A 34 -11.09 10.02 11.90
N ILE A 35 -12.20 9.29 11.99
CA ILE A 35 -13.15 9.40 13.09
C ILE A 35 -12.88 8.25 14.05
N VAL A 36 -12.59 8.58 15.30
CA VAL A 36 -12.39 7.63 16.39
C VAL A 36 -13.64 7.65 17.27
N SER A 37 -14.33 6.52 17.36
CA SER A 37 -15.59 6.40 18.09
C SER A 37 -15.53 5.30 19.15
N ASN A 38 -16.21 5.52 20.27
CA ASN A 38 -16.50 4.51 21.27
C ASN A 38 -17.96 4.68 21.81
N ASN A 39 -18.33 3.95 22.86
CA ASN A 39 -19.68 4.01 23.44
C ASN A 39 -20.06 5.39 24.02
N LYS A 40 -19.13 6.32 24.19
CA LYS A 40 -19.32 7.64 24.82
C LYS A 40 -19.19 8.81 23.87
N GLY A 41 -18.89 8.56 22.61
CA GLY A 41 -18.82 9.62 21.60
C GLY A 41 -17.80 9.37 20.50
N SER A 42 -17.57 10.39 19.69
CA SER A 42 -16.62 10.35 18.59
C SER A 42 -15.75 11.60 18.58
N SER A 43 -14.50 11.42 18.14
CA SER A 43 -13.53 12.50 17.92
C SER A 43 -13.05 12.45 16.47
N LYS A 44 -12.97 13.60 15.80
CA LYS A 44 -12.44 13.72 14.44
C LYS A 44 -10.98 14.17 14.52
N LEU A 45 -10.09 13.37 13.92
CA LEU A 45 -8.69 13.72 13.69
C LEU A 45 -8.57 14.14 12.22
N ASP A 46 -8.29 15.41 11.93
CA ASP A 46 -8.25 15.98 10.58
C ASP A 46 -6.96 16.73 10.24
N LYS A 47 -6.01 16.71 11.18
CA LYS A 47 -4.64 17.23 10.94
C LYS A 47 -3.62 16.16 11.27
N VAL A 48 -2.58 16.06 10.45
CA VAL A 48 -1.44 15.16 10.72
C VAL A 48 -0.86 15.47 12.10
N GLY A 49 -0.65 14.43 12.90
CA GLY A 49 -0.23 14.54 14.29
C GLY A 49 -1.38 14.68 15.30
N ASN A 50 -2.62 14.94 14.88
CA ASN A 50 -3.76 14.91 15.80
C ASN A 50 -3.89 13.50 16.40
N TYR A 51 -4.10 13.44 17.71
CA TYR A 51 -4.27 12.18 18.41
C TYR A 51 -5.30 12.25 19.53
N VAL A 52 -5.81 11.09 19.93
CA VAL A 52 -6.63 10.88 21.12
C VAL A 52 -6.14 9.66 21.88
N ASP A 53 -6.27 9.71 23.20
CA ASP A 53 -6.05 8.57 24.07
C ASP A 53 -7.40 7.96 24.49
N LEU A 54 -7.51 6.65 24.30
CA LEU A 54 -8.65 5.83 24.72
C LEU A 54 -8.22 5.00 25.94
N LYS A 55 -8.76 5.31 27.10
CA LYS A 55 -8.45 4.59 28.34
C LYS A 55 -9.33 3.35 28.54
N ASP A 56 -10.55 3.40 28.00
CA ASP A 56 -11.60 2.43 28.21
C ASP A 56 -12.69 2.66 27.16
N GLU A 57 -13.35 1.62 26.70
CA GLU A 57 -14.46 1.71 25.73
C GLU A 57 -15.70 2.48 26.27
N ASN A 58 -15.83 2.54 27.60
CA ASN A 58 -16.92 3.20 28.32
C ASN A 58 -16.52 4.56 28.91
N LYS A 59 -15.33 5.07 28.62
CA LYS A 59 -14.88 6.41 28.99
C LYS A 59 -14.75 7.29 27.75
N THR A 60 -15.08 8.57 27.92
CA THR A 60 -14.86 9.56 26.88
C THR A 60 -13.39 9.56 26.45
N ALA A 61 -13.13 9.60 25.15
CA ALA A 61 -11.79 9.80 24.61
C ALA A 61 -11.20 11.12 25.16
N SER A 62 -9.88 11.23 25.20
CA SER A 62 -9.25 12.52 25.50
C SER A 62 -9.70 13.58 24.49
N GLU A 63 -9.53 14.85 24.83
CA GLU A 63 -9.60 15.91 23.83
C GLU A 63 -8.58 15.64 22.71
N VAL A 64 -8.89 16.13 21.50
CA VAL A 64 -7.95 16.03 20.35
C VAL A 64 -6.75 16.90 20.65
N GLN A 65 -5.58 16.31 20.65
CA GLN A 65 -4.30 16.95 20.92
C GLN A 65 -3.39 16.81 19.68
N LEU A 66 -2.30 17.55 19.64
CA LEU A 66 -1.30 17.50 18.57
C LEU A 66 -0.01 16.89 19.10
N MET A 67 0.48 15.86 18.44
CA MET A 67 1.76 15.22 18.68
C MET A 67 2.77 15.66 17.63
N SER A 68 3.95 16.04 18.04
CA SER A 68 5.03 16.39 17.10
C SER A 68 5.55 15.13 16.37
N GLU A 69 6.12 15.30 15.19
CA GLU A 69 6.72 14.20 14.43
C GLU A 69 7.80 13.47 15.25
N LYS A 70 8.61 14.19 16.01
CA LYS A 70 9.63 13.62 16.89
C LYS A 70 9.03 12.72 17.98
N GLU A 71 7.91 13.13 18.58
CA GLU A 71 7.19 12.32 19.56
C GLU A 71 6.56 11.09 18.94
N ILE A 72 5.97 11.23 17.73
CA ILE A 72 5.43 10.10 16.96
C ILE A 72 6.53 9.08 16.71
N GLN A 73 7.70 9.51 16.22
CA GLN A 73 8.83 8.64 15.95
C GLN A 73 9.34 7.96 17.23
N ASN A 74 9.44 8.67 18.34
CA ASN A 74 9.88 8.08 19.60
C ASN A 74 8.87 7.09 20.19
N ARG A 75 7.59 7.45 20.20
CA ARG A 75 6.53 6.65 20.85
C ARG A 75 6.13 5.43 20.02
N PHE A 76 6.14 5.55 18.69
CA PHE A 76 5.65 4.52 17.78
C PHE A 76 6.75 3.91 16.89
N SER A 77 8.03 4.12 17.21
CA SER A 77 9.17 3.65 16.41
C SER A 77 9.07 2.18 15.98
N LYS A 78 8.68 1.29 16.88
CA LYS A 78 8.52 -0.14 16.59
C LYS A 78 7.38 -0.41 15.61
N VAL A 79 6.25 0.29 15.77
CA VAL A 79 5.06 0.15 14.90
C VAL A 79 5.37 0.74 13.52
N LEU A 80 6.01 1.91 13.47
CA LEU A 80 6.40 2.56 12.22
C LEU A 80 7.42 1.72 11.44
N ALA A 81 8.40 1.12 12.14
CA ALA A 81 9.37 0.23 11.52
C ALA A 81 8.75 -1.08 10.99
N ALA A 82 7.66 -1.56 11.60
CA ALA A 82 6.91 -2.72 11.15
C ALA A 82 5.87 -2.41 10.06
N THR A 83 5.60 -1.11 9.80
CA THR A 83 4.65 -0.69 8.77
C THR A 83 5.25 -0.94 7.38
N PRO A 84 4.57 -1.67 6.49
CA PRO A 84 5.06 -1.87 5.13
C PRO A 84 5.26 -0.55 4.40
N SER A 85 6.35 -0.46 3.64
CA SER A 85 6.60 0.72 2.82
C SER A 85 5.49 0.92 1.79
N LYS A 86 5.12 2.19 1.51
CA LYS A 86 4.08 2.48 0.49
C LYS A 86 4.48 1.85 -0.85
N PRO A 87 3.54 1.23 -1.59
CA PRO A 87 3.82 0.72 -2.93
C PRO A 87 4.37 1.82 -3.85
N VAL A 88 5.27 1.45 -4.73
CA VAL A 88 5.81 2.37 -5.76
C VAL A 88 5.37 1.86 -7.13
N LYS A 89 4.91 2.79 -7.97
CA LYS A 89 4.43 2.52 -9.32
C LYS A 89 5.38 3.11 -10.36
N TYR A 90 5.76 2.30 -11.35
CA TYR A 90 6.48 2.70 -12.55
C TYR A 90 5.62 2.41 -13.76
N MET A 91 5.69 3.28 -14.77
CA MET A 91 4.93 3.12 -16.02
C MET A 91 5.87 3.03 -17.19
N VAL A 92 5.71 2.01 -18.03
CA VAL A 92 6.49 1.78 -19.22
C VAL A 92 5.60 1.68 -20.46
N TYR A 93 6.11 2.17 -21.59
CA TYR A 93 5.44 2.25 -22.88
C TYR A 93 6.22 1.49 -23.93
N PHE A 94 5.50 0.89 -24.87
CA PHE A 94 6.05 0.18 -25.99
C PHE A 94 6.08 1.08 -27.26
N LYS A 95 7.02 0.83 -28.15
CA LYS A 95 6.99 1.42 -29.49
C LYS A 95 5.71 1.01 -30.22
N PRO A 96 5.15 1.85 -31.11
CA PRO A 96 3.93 1.52 -31.85
C PRO A 96 4.06 0.17 -32.59
N LYS A 97 3.06 -0.67 -32.49
CA LYS A 97 2.97 -2.01 -33.11
C LYS A 97 4.18 -2.92 -32.81
N SER A 98 4.90 -2.69 -31.74
CA SER A 98 6.12 -3.42 -31.38
C SER A 98 5.98 -4.04 -29.98
N LYS A 99 6.84 -5.01 -29.68
CA LYS A 99 7.11 -5.54 -28.35
C LYS A 99 8.31 -4.86 -27.67
N GLU A 100 8.94 -3.90 -28.34
CA GLU A 100 10.08 -3.18 -27.80
C GLU A 100 9.62 -1.98 -26.96
N LEU A 101 10.30 -1.75 -25.86
CA LEU A 101 10.11 -0.56 -25.03
C LEU A 101 10.66 0.68 -25.75
N THR A 102 10.06 1.83 -25.48
CA THR A 102 10.66 3.12 -25.84
C THR A 102 11.96 3.33 -25.05
N GLU A 103 12.88 4.17 -25.54
CA GLU A 103 14.14 4.44 -24.84
C GLU A 103 13.91 5.04 -23.44
N ALA A 104 12.91 5.93 -23.30
CA ALA A 104 12.50 6.46 -22.00
C ALA A 104 12.04 5.34 -21.06
N SER A 105 11.24 4.38 -21.57
CA SER A 105 10.72 3.27 -20.76
C SER A 105 11.80 2.25 -20.37
N LYS A 106 12.85 2.08 -21.16
CA LYS A 106 14.00 1.27 -20.76
C LYS A 106 14.69 1.83 -19.51
N LYS A 107 14.82 3.16 -19.42
CA LYS A 107 15.35 3.83 -18.23
C LYS A 107 14.42 3.64 -17.04
N VAL A 108 13.11 3.86 -17.22
CA VAL A 108 12.11 3.65 -16.15
C VAL A 108 12.13 2.21 -15.64
N LEU A 109 12.28 1.22 -16.54
CA LEU A 109 12.39 -0.18 -16.15
C LEU A 109 13.68 -0.45 -15.35
N SER A 110 14.80 0.20 -15.72
CA SER A 110 16.04 0.12 -14.94
C SER A 110 15.86 0.68 -13.55
N ASP A 111 15.23 1.85 -13.40
CA ASP A 111 14.94 2.48 -12.11
C ASP A 111 14.01 1.58 -11.26
N ALA A 112 13.03 0.92 -11.89
CA ALA A 112 12.16 -0.05 -11.22
C ALA A 112 12.95 -1.26 -10.72
N MET A 113 13.87 -1.81 -11.51
CA MET A 113 14.74 -2.94 -11.10
C MET A 113 15.62 -2.55 -9.90
N ASP A 114 16.15 -1.35 -9.87
CA ASP A 114 16.97 -0.87 -8.75
C ASP A 114 16.12 -0.67 -7.48
N MET A 115 14.87 -0.23 -7.64
CA MET A 115 13.92 -0.17 -6.53
C MET A 115 13.57 -1.56 -6.00
N MET A 116 13.37 -2.56 -6.86
CA MET A 116 13.13 -3.96 -6.45
C MET A 116 14.30 -4.51 -5.63
N LYS A 117 15.54 -4.28 -6.09
CA LYS A 117 16.75 -4.67 -5.34
C LYS A 117 16.81 -3.99 -3.96
N LYS A 118 16.52 -2.67 -3.91
CA LYS A 118 16.52 -1.89 -2.67
C LYS A 118 15.46 -2.36 -1.68
N ARG A 119 14.30 -2.82 -2.17
CA ARG A 119 13.16 -3.26 -1.35
C ARG A 119 13.13 -4.76 -1.09
N SER A 120 14.10 -5.52 -1.59
CA SER A 120 14.12 -6.97 -1.40
C SER A 120 14.13 -7.36 0.09
N PRO A 121 13.27 -8.28 0.54
CA PRO A 121 12.27 -9.02 -0.23
C PRO A 121 11.02 -8.19 -0.54
N CYS A 122 10.56 -8.18 -1.80
CA CYS A 122 9.37 -7.45 -2.25
C CYS A 122 8.48 -8.31 -3.16
N THR A 123 7.23 -7.88 -3.39
CA THR A 123 6.33 -8.47 -4.37
C THR A 123 6.10 -7.47 -5.50
N VAL A 124 5.91 -7.98 -6.73
CA VAL A 124 5.76 -7.15 -7.93
C VAL A 124 4.54 -7.60 -8.72
N ASP A 125 3.59 -6.66 -8.93
CA ASP A 125 2.51 -6.83 -9.90
C ASP A 125 2.85 -6.06 -11.18
N ILE A 126 2.71 -6.71 -12.33
CA ILE A 126 2.90 -6.14 -13.65
C ILE A 126 1.54 -6.12 -14.34
N ILE A 127 0.99 -4.94 -14.61
CA ILE A 127 -0.37 -4.77 -15.12
C ILE A 127 -0.31 -4.09 -16.47
N GLY A 128 -0.74 -4.81 -17.53
CA GLY A 128 -0.80 -4.27 -18.88
C GLY A 128 -2.15 -3.61 -19.15
N HIS A 129 -2.11 -2.54 -19.95
CA HIS A 129 -3.28 -1.78 -20.40
C HIS A 129 -3.28 -1.57 -21.92
N THR A 130 -4.46 -1.27 -22.47
CA THR A 130 -4.67 -0.86 -23.87
C THR A 130 -5.48 0.42 -23.93
N ASP A 131 -5.52 1.04 -25.11
CA ASP A 131 -6.59 1.98 -25.43
C ASP A 131 -7.91 1.23 -25.71
N THR A 132 -8.96 1.96 -26.04
CA THR A 132 -10.31 1.42 -26.27
C THR A 132 -10.52 0.93 -27.71
N THR A 133 -9.47 0.81 -28.53
CA THR A 133 -9.60 0.28 -29.90
C THR A 133 -9.67 -1.24 -29.88
N GLY A 134 -10.67 -1.80 -30.61
CA GLY A 134 -10.88 -3.24 -30.74
C GLY A 134 -11.87 -3.83 -29.72
N SER A 135 -11.87 -5.15 -29.56
CA SER A 135 -12.76 -5.80 -28.58
C SER A 135 -12.09 -5.92 -27.22
N LYS A 136 -12.89 -5.90 -26.15
CA LYS A 136 -12.42 -6.05 -24.77
C LYS A 136 -11.61 -7.33 -24.57
N GLU A 137 -12.06 -8.44 -25.15
CA GLU A 137 -11.37 -9.73 -25.04
C GLU A 137 -9.98 -9.69 -25.74
N LEU A 138 -9.89 -9.00 -26.87
CA LEU A 138 -8.62 -8.80 -27.56
C LEU A 138 -7.70 -7.89 -26.71
N ASN A 139 -8.24 -6.81 -26.15
CA ASN A 139 -7.52 -5.85 -25.33
C ASN A 139 -6.94 -6.51 -24.06
N ILE A 140 -7.69 -7.39 -23.39
CA ILE A 140 -7.19 -8.21 -22.26
C ILE A 140 -6.00 -9.08 -22.71
N LYS A 141 -6.13 -9.78 -23.85
CA LYS A 141 -5.04 -10.63 -24.36
C LYS A 141 -3.79 -9.84 -24.76
N VAL A 142 -3.96 -8.67 -25.39
CA VAL A 142 -2.85 -7.79 -25.81
C VAL A 142 -2.15 -7.21 -24.59
N SER A 143 -2.90 -6.71 -23.62
CA SER A 143 -2.33 -6.14 -22.39
C SER A 143 -1.57 -7.19 -21.57
N LEU A 144 -2.11 -8.42 -21.43
CA LEU A 144 -1.40 -9.52 -20.78
C LEU A 144 -0.10 -9.88 -21.50
N LYS A 145 -0.09 -9.91 -22.85
CA LYS A 145 1.14 -10.17 -23.61
C LYS A 145 2.21 -9.12 -23.34
N ARG A 146 1.84 -7.83 -23.23
CA ARG A 146 2.77 -6.75 -22.86
C ARG A 146 3.32 -6.92 -21.44
N ALA A 147 2.44 -7.22 -20.47
CA ALA A 147 2.86 -7.49 -19.10
C ALA A 147 3.87 -8.65 -19.04
N LYS A 148 3.63 -9.74 -19.76
CA LYS A 148 4.54 -10.89 -19.84
C LYS A 148 5.89 -10.58 -20.50
N VAL A 149 5.98 -9.60 -21.38
CA VAL A 149 7.28 -9.15 -21.90
C VAL A 149 8.12 -8.53 -20.79
N ILE A 150 7.52 -7.72 -19.93
CA ILE A 150 8.21 -7.13 -18.76
C ILE A 150 8.61 -8.21 -17.76
N GLU A 151 7.70 -9.14 -17.45
CA GLU A 151 7.97 -10.28 -16.58
C GLU A 151 9.22 -11.05 -17.05
N ALA A 152 9.26 -11.43 -18.32
CA ALA A 152 10.39 -12.15 -18.91
C ALA A 152 11.71 -11.36 -18.84
N ILE A 153 11.67 -10.03 -19.05
CA ILE A 153 12.86 -9.19 -18.90
C ILE A 153 13.36 -9.19 -17.43
N LEU A 154 12.46 -9.10 -16.45
CA LEU A 154 12.84 -9.11 -15.03
C LEU A 154 13.43 -10.46 -14.63
N GLU A 155 12.86 -11.56 -15.12
CA GLU A 155 13.38 -12.92 -14.91
C GLU A 155 14.76 -13.12 -15.54
N GLU A 156 14.95 -12.70 -16.80
CA GLU A 156 16.23 -12.75 -17.52
C GLU A 156 17.32 -11.97 -16.78
N LYS A 157 16.97 -10.83 -16.21
CA LYS A 157 17.89 -9.99 -15.40
C LYS A 157 18.16 -10.56 -14.01
N GLY A 158 17.57 -11.69 -13.65
CA GLY A 158 17.76 -12.36 -12.36
C GLY A 158 17.25 -11.57 -11.17
N ILE A 159 16.21 -10.75 -11.36
CA ILE A 159 15.60 -9.97 -10.29
C ILE A 159 14.87 -10.92 -9.33
N LYS A 160 15.39 -11.03 -8.09
CA LYS A 160 14.80 -11.88 -7.06
C LYS A 160 13.72 -11.11 -6.30
N VAL A 161 12.47 -11.59 -6.41
CA VAL A 161 11.31 -11.07 -5.69
C VAL A 161 10.55 -12.23 -5.05
N VAL A 162 9.74 -11.96 -4.04
CA VAL A 162 8.90 -12.97 -3.36
C VAL A 162 7.80 -13.48 -4.30
N SER A 163 7.25 -12.58 -5.10
CA SER A 163 6.21 -12.88 -6.08
C SER A 163 6.30 -11.92 -7.25
N LEU A 164 6.18 -12.45 -8.46
CA LEU A 164 6.12 -11.70 -9.72
C LEU A 164 4.88 -12.17 -10.47
N VAL A 165 3.93 -11.27 -10.73
CA VAL A 165 2.63 -11.62 -11.33
C VAL A 165 2.30 -10.67 -12.46
N ALA A 166 2.16 -11.21 -13.70
CA ALA A 166 1.69 -10.46 -14.85
C ALA A 166 0.18 -10.60 -15.05
N LYS A 167 -0.50 -9.47 -15.26
CA LYS A 167 -1.95 -9.37 -15.50
C LYS A 167 -2.23 -8.48 -16.71
N GLY A 168 -3.33 -8.75 -17.40
CA GLY A 168 -3.84 -7.90 -18.48
C GLY A 168 -5.21 -7.34 -18.08
N TYR A 169 -5.33 -6.03 -18.06
CA TYR A 169 -6.58 -5.32 -17.73
C TYR A 169 -7.28 -4.77 -18.99
N GLY A 170 -6.62 -4.89 -20.17
CA GLY A 170 -7.18 -4.36 -21.40
C GLY A 170 -7.41 -2.86 -21.30
N GLU A 171 -8.62 -2.43 -21.61
CA GLU A 171 -9.07 -1.03 -21.57
C GLU A 171 -9.69 -0.62 -20.23
N GLU A 172 -9.60 -1.48 -19.21
CA GLU A 172 -10.03 -1.11 -17.87
C GLU A 172 -8.99 -0.20 -17.22
N ASP A 173 -9.44 0.76 -16.39
CA ASP A 173 -8.60 1.71 -15.66
C ASP A 173 -7.74 2.59 -16.58
N LEU A 174 -8.40 3.29 -17.52
CA LEU A 174 -7.76 4.19 -18.49
C LEU A 174 -7.04 5.35 -17.81
N GLN A 175 -5.78 5.58 -18.13
CA GLN A 175 -5.02 6.76 -17.69
C GLN A 175 -5.62 8.05 -18.24
N VAL A 176 -6.08 8.04 -19.48
CA VAL A 176 -6.83 9.11 -20.13
C VAL A 176 -8.19 8.56 -20.50
N LYS A 177 -9.25 9.13 -19.92
CA LYS A 177 -10.62 8.72 -20.25
C LYS A 177 -10.94 9.05 -21.70
N THR A 178 -11.32 8.06 -22.49
CA THR A 178 -11.74 8.17 -23.88
C THR A 178 -13.08 7.49 -24.08
N ALA A 179 -13.77 7.81 -25.18
CA ALA A 179 -14.89 7.00 -25.66
C ALA A 179 -14.39 5.67 -26.21
N ASP A 180 -15.32 4.76 -26.55
CA ASP A 180 -14.99 3.48 -27.19
C ASP A 180 -14.36 3.71 -28.59
N ASN A 181 -13.48 2.81 -29.01
CA ASN A 181 -12.76 2.84 -30.29
C ASN A 181 -11.89 4.09 -30.54
N VAL A 182 -11.36 4.70 -29.50
CA VAL A 182 -10.42 5.82 -29.57
C VAL A 182 -9.00 5.33 -29.29
N ALA A 183 -8.08 5.61 -30.23
CA ALA A 183 -6.68 5.35 -30.04
C ALA A 183 -6.04 6.41 -29.13
N GLU A 184 -5.53 5.99 -27.97
CA GLU A 184 -4.84 6.87 -27.01
C GLU A 184 -3.51 6.22 -26.58
N GLU A 185 -2.41 6.86 -26.89
CA GLU A 185 -1.08 6.31 -26.64
C GLU A 185 -0.80 6.14 -25.14
N LYS A 186 -1.23 7.08 -24.32
CA LYS A 186 -1.02 7.03 -22.86
C LYS A 186 -1.74 5.86 -22.20
N ASN A 187 -2.81 5.35 -22.82
CA ASN A 187 -3.53 4.17 -22.33
C ASN A 187 -2.83 2.85 -22.68
N ARG A 188 -1.88 2.86 -23.66
CA ARG A 188 -1.11 1.68 -24.07
C ARG A 188 0.15 1.51 -23.25
N ASN A 189 0.02 1.25 -21.96
CA ASN A 189 1.13 1.17 -21.02
C ASN A 189 1.16 -0.16 -20.26
N VAL A 190 2.24 -0.36 -19.50
CA VAL A 190 2.36 -1.39 -18.47
C VAL A 190 2.78 -0.73 -17.19
N GLU A 191 2.03 -0.96 -16.14
CA GLU A 191 2.34 -0.55 -14.76
C GLU A 191 3.14 -1.64 -14.05
N ILE A 192 4.15 -1.24 -13.29
CA ILE A 192 4.97 -2.11 -12.45
C ILE A 192 4.78 -1.61 -11.01
N PHE A 193 4.06 -2.38 -10.21
CA PHE A 193 3.79 -2.12 -8.80
C PHE A 193 4.75 -2.91 -7.93
N ILE A 194 5.57 -2.21 -7.13
CA ILE A 194 6.52 -2.79 -6.17
C ILE A 194 5.99 -2.54 -4.75
N LYS A 195 5.72 -3.64 -4.03
CA LYS A 195 5.16 -3.65 -2.67
C LYS A 195 6.11 -4.27 -1.68
#